data_448ae7abdf2075bd1b18f50d0e02b155
#
_entry.id   448ae7abdf2075bd1b18f50d0e02b155
#
_cell.length_a   1.000
_cell.length_b   1.000
_cell.length_c   1.000
_cell.angle_alpha   90.00
_cell.angle_beta   90.00
_cell.angle_gamma   90.00
#
_symmetry.space_group_name_H-M   'P 1'
#
loop_
_entity.id
_entity.type
_entity.pdbx_description
1 polymer ?
#
loop_
_entity_poly.entity_id
_entity_poly.type
_entity_poly.pdbx_seq_one_letter_code
_entity_poly.pdbx_strand_id
1 'polypeptide(L)'
;ENNKKMALISKNTEKIAVERHYEDSAQIISYLDKNDKTILDIGSGAGLPGIILDIIKKDHNLEFSTHLVDKSPKKVKFLKSVNSFLDLDLKIHNCDVKMMIKKDFTTLVSRAFKPMKEFFEIIIDSKITFEKIILMKGEKFMDEYNDAKKYFEINCEYYDSITNPSSKLFVIKGVSKI
;
A
#
# COMPACT_ATOMS: atom_id res chain seq x y z
N GLU A 1 -18.16 8.57 10.57
CA GLU A 1 -18.60 7.79 11.73
C GLU A 1 -17.61 6.66 12.08
N ASN A 2 -17.21 5.85 11.13
CA ASN A 2 -16.27 4.73 11.34
C ASN A 2 -14.87 5.17 11.80
N ASN A 3 -14.38 6.33 11.36
CA ASN A 3 -13.08 6.85 11.80
C ASN A 3 -13.00 7.11 13.30
N LYS A 4 -14.12 7.58 13.91
CA LYS A 4 -14.19 7.78 15.37
C LYS A 4 -14.05 6.49 16.17
N LYS A 5 -14.48 5.35 15.60
CA LYS A 5 -14.48 4.03 16.26
C LYS A 5 -13.21 3.23 16.03
N MET A 6 -12.53 3.44 14.89
CA MET A 6 -11.45 2.57 14.41
C MET A 6 -10.13 3.27 14.12
N ALA A 7 -10.08 4.61 14.20
CA ALA A 7 -8.89 5.40 13.86
C ALA A 7 -8.28 5.00 12.48
N LEU A 8 -9.13 4.99 11.46
CA LEU A 8 -8.76 4.58 10.10
C LEU A 8 -7.80 5.57 9.45
N ILE A 9 -8.04 6.87 9.70
CA ILE A 9 -7.17 7.99 9.29
C ILE A 9 -6.97 8.93 10.48
N SER A 10 -5.93 9.77 10.45
CA SER A 10 -5.68 10.73 11.53
C SER A 10 -6.78 11.78 11.61
N LYS A 11 -7.10 12.24 12.82
CA LYS A 11 -8.11 13.30 13.02
C LYS A 11 -7.78 14.59 12.26
N ASN A 12 -6.49 14.92 12.15
CA ASN A 12 -6.02 16.13 11.48
C ASN A 12 -6.25 16.10 9.96
N THR A 13 -6.31 14.89 9.37
CA THR A 13 -6.50 14.71 7.92
C THR A 13 -7.95 14.38 7.54
N GLU A 14 -8.85 14.22 8.51
CA GLU A 14 -10.27 13.86 8.25
C GLU A 14 -10.99 14.91 7.38
N LYS A 15 -10.70 16.20 7.58
CA LYS A 15 -11.32 17.30 6.82
C LYS A 15 -10.84 17.42 5.38
N ILE A 16 -9.63 16.94 5.09
CA ILE A 16 -8.99 16.96 3.78
C ILE A 16 -8.78 15.53 3.26
N ALA A 17 -9.68 14.61 3.66
CA ALA A 17 -9.51 13.18 3.38
C ALA A 17 -9.49 12.86 1.88
N VAL A 18 -10.26 13.59 1.06
CA VAL A 18 -10.29 13.40 -0.40
C VAL A 18 -8.92 13.68 -0.98
N GLU A 19 -8.41 14.89 -0.82
CA GLU A 19 -7.11 15.32 -1.35
C GLU A 19 -5.97 14.51 -0.74
N ARG A 20 -5.91 14.46 0.60
CA ARG A 20 -4.78 13.87 1.33
C ARG A 20 -4.69 12.34 1.24
N HIS A 21 -5.80 11.66 1.04
CA HIS A 21 -5.84 10.20 1.09
C HIS A 21 -6.27 9.56 -0.23
N TYR A 22 -7.25 10.11 -0.91
CA TYR A 22 -7.80 9.49 -2.11
C TYR A 22 -6.97 9.85 -3.33
N GLU A 23 -6.72 11.12 -3.59
CA GLU A 23 -5.89 11.57 -4.71
C GLU A 23 -4.45 11.07 -4.55
N ASP A 24 -3.92 11.14 -3.30
CA ASP A 24 -2.60 10.61 -2.98
C ASP A 24 -2.50 9.10 -3.29
N SER A 25 -3.55 8.32 -3.00
CA SER A 25 -3.60 6.89 -3.34
C SER A 25 -3.77 6.66 -4.85
N ALA A 26 -4.53 7.49 -5.54
CA ALA A 26 -4.82 7.35 -6.96
C ALA A 26 -3.58 7.55 -7.84
N GLN A 27 -2.61 8.37 -7.42
CA GLN A 27 -1.38 8.61 -8.18
C GLN A 27 -0.58 7.31 -8.46
N ILE A 28 -0.75 6.26 -7.66
CA ILE A 28 -0.10 4.97 -7.85
C ILE A 28 -0.40 4.39 -9.23
N ILE A 29 -1.58 4.64 -9.79
CA ILE A 29 -1.98 4.17 -11.13
C ILE A 29 -0.96 4.58 -12.21
N SER A 30 -0.37 5.77 -12.10
CA SER A 30 0.63 6.25 -13.06
C SER A 30 1.94 5.44 -13.06
N TYR A 31 2.14 4.58 -12.07
CA TYR A 31 3.31 3.71 -11.92
C TYR A 31 3.00 2.24 -12.14
N LEU A 32 1.75 1.93 -12.52
CA LEU A 32 1.32 0.60 -12.93
C LEU A 32 1.35 0.48 -14.46
N ASP A 33 1.63 -0.71 -14.94
CA ASP A 33 1.59 -1.05 -16.36
C ASP A 33 0.85 -2.37 -16.61
N LYS A 34 0.78 -2.80 -17.86
CA LYS A 34 0.06 -4.03 -18.27
C LYS A 34 0.58 -5.32 -17.62
N ASN A 35 1.77 -5.32 -17.04
CA ASN A 35 2.37 -6.49 -16.38
C ASN A 35 1.95 -6.56 -14.91
N ASP A 36 1.41 -5.49 -14.34
CA ASP A 36 0.91 -5.46 -12.95
C ASP A 36 -0.43 -6.21 -12.84
N LYS A 37 -0.38 -7.53 -12.78
CA LYS A 37 -1.58 -8.40 -12.77
C LYS A 37 -2.12 -8.70 -11.37
N THR A 38 -1.26 -8.68 -10.36
CA THR A 38 -1.64 -8.97 -8.96
C THR A 38 -1.00 -7.97 -8.02
N ILE A 39 -1.82 -7.14 -7.39
CA ILE A 39 -1.38 -6.08 -6.48
C ILE A 39 -1.71 -6.47 -5.04
N LEU A 40 -0.73 -6.40 -4.15
CA LEU A 40 -0.93 -6.60 -2.70
C LEU A 40 -0.73 -5.29 -1.95
N ASP A 41 -1.77 -4.81 -1.30
CA ASP A 41 -1.74 -3.70 -0.35
C ASP A 41 -1.41 -4.23 1.06
N ILE A 42 -0.22 -3.87 1.56
CA ILE A 42 0.33 -4.40 2.81
C ILE A 42 0.07 -3.43 3.96
N GLY A 43 -0.61 -3.96 5.00
CA GLY A 43 -1.05 -3.17 6.13
C GLY A 43 -2.16 -2.20 5.73
N SER A 44 -3.13 -2.68 4.96
CA SER A 44 -4.14 -1.89 4.25
C SER A 44 -4.93 -0.93 5.14
N GLY A 45 -5.10 -1.23 6.42
CA GLY A 45 -5.72 -0.34 7.39
C GLY A 45 -7.13 0.12 7.00
N ALA A 46 -7.25 1.36 6.54
CA ALA A 46 -8.48 1.93 6.00
C ALA A 46 -8.78 1.49 4.56
N GLY A 47 -7.92 0.64 3.96
CA GLY A 47 -8.03 0.19 2.58
C GLY A 47 -7.33 1.09 1.57
N LEU A 48 -6.39 1.89 2.01
CA LEU A 48 -5.67 2.84 1.17
C LEU A 48 -4.19 2.44 1.03
N PRO A 49 -3.71 2.23 -0.19
CA PRO A 49 -4.32 2.64 -1.47
C PRO A 49 -5.26 1.62 -2.12
N GLY A 50 -5.33 0.37 -1.67
CA GLY A 50 -5.94 -0.75 -2.38
C GLY A 50 -7.39 -0.53 -2.84
N ILE A 51 -8.26 0.06 -2.01
CA ILE A 51 -9.65 0.36 -2.39
C ILE A 51 -9.69 1.36 -3.56
N ILE A 52 -8.87 2.41 -3.53
CA ILE A 52 -8.84 3.42 -4.59
C ILE A 52 -8.36 2.81 -5.91
N LEU A 53 -7.34 1.93 -5.86
CA LEU A 53 -6.87 1.21 -7.04
C LEU A 53 -7.99 0.34 -7.64
N ASP A 54 -8.77 -0.36 -6.81
CA ASP A 54 -9.85 -1.22 -7.31
C ASP A 54 -11.05 -0.43 -7.84
N ILE A 55 -11.36 0.75 -7.28
CA ILE A 55 -12.35 1.68 -7.83
C ILE A 55 -11.92 2.15 -9.22
N ILE A 56 -10.68 2.62 -9.37
CA ILE A 56 -10.14 3.08 -10.66
C ILE A 56 -10.09 1.92 -11.66
N LYS A 57 -9.66 0.72 -11.22
CA LYS A 57 -9.70 -0.49 -12.05
C LYS A 57 -11.09 -0.73 -12.64
N LYS A 58 -12.13 -0.67 -11.80
CA LYS A 58 -13.52 -0.90 -12.21
C LYS A 58 -14.01 0.17 -13.20
N ASP A 59 -13.70 1.44 -12.93
CA ASP A 59 -14.12 2.57 -13.75
C ASP A 59 -13.43 2.60 -15.13
N HIS A 60 -12.15 2.27 -15.18
CA HIS A 60 -11.33 2.29 -16.41
C HIS A 60 -11.14 0.92 -17.08
N ASN A 61 -11.83 -0.14 -16.60
CA ASN A 61 -11.71 -1.51 -17.11
C ASN A 61 -10.26 -2.01 -17.17
N LEU A 62 -9.47 -1.75 -16.11
CA LEU A 62 -8.10 -2.22 -16.00
C LEU A 62 -8.05 -3.69 -15.56
N GLU A 63 -7.01 -4.42 -15.96
CA GLU A 63 -6.90 -5.87 -15.75
C GLU A 63 -5.86 -6.23 -14.69
N PHE A 64 -6.18 -6.05 -13.42
CA PHE A 64 -5.40 -6.57 -12.31
C PHE A 64 -6.30 -7.04 -11.15
N SER A 65 -5.80 -7.91 -10.29
CA SER A 65 -6.48 -8.29 -9.05
C SER A 65 -5.88 -7.56 -7.85
N THR A 66 -6.72 -7.01 -6.98
CA THR A 66 -6.31 -6.26 -5.79
C THR A 66 -6.49 -7.11 -4.54
N HIS A 67 -5.40 -7.34 -3.82
CA HIS A 67 -5.36 -8.05 -2.54
C HIS A 67 -5.05 -7.06 -1.43
N LEU A 68 -5.78 -7.13 -0.33
CA LEU A 68 -5.56 -6.33 0.87
C LEU A 68 -5.21 -7.25 2.03
N VAL A 69 -4.15 -6.96 2.78
CA VAL A 69 -3.80 -7.70 3.98
C VAL A 69 -3.70 -6.79 5.20
N ASP A 70 -4.43 -7.13 6.25
CA ASP A 70 -4.31 -6.49 7.58
C ASP A 70 -4.57 -7.53 8.68
N LYS A 71 -3.77 -7.50 9.74
CA LYS A 71 -3.91 -8.41 10.87
C LYS A 71 -5.07 -8.06 11.82
N SER A 72 -5.61 -6.85 11.74
CA SER A 72 -6.69 -6.38 12.61
C SER A 72 -8.06 -6.87 12.13
N PRO A 73 -8.76 -7.77 12.86
CA PRO A 73 -10.09 -8.24 12.47
C PRO A 73 -11.12 -7.10 12.33
N LYS A 74 -10.98 -6.06 13.16
CA LYS A 74 -11.87 -4.89 13.08
C LYS A 74 -11.72 -4.13 11.76
N LYS A 75 -10.48 -3.91 11.31
CA LYS A 75 -10.18 -3.26 10.03
C LYS A 75 -10.64 -4.12 8.87
N VAL A 76 -10.35 -5.42 8.91
CA VAL A 76 -10.80 -6.37 7.88
C VAL A 76 -12.32 -6.42 7.77
N LYS A 77 -13.06 -6.40 8.88
CA LYS A 77 -14.53 -6.30 8.85
C LYS A 77 -15.00 -5.01 8.15
N PHE A 78 -14.33 -3.88 8.41
CA PHE A 78 -14.61 -2.62 7.71
C PHE A 78 -14.31 -2.74 6.21
N LEU A 79 -13.15 -3.27 5.82
CA LEU A 79 -12.77 -3.48 4.41
C LEU A 79 -13.80 -4.34 3.67
N LYS A 80 -14.26 -5.43 4.29
CA LYS A 80 -15.31 -6.29 3.71
C LYS A 80 -16.63 -5.55 3.53
N SER A 81 -17.00 -4.68 4.47
CA SER A 81 -18.23 -3.88 4.33
C SER A 81 -18.14 -2.86 3.21
N VAL A 82 -16.96 -2.23 3.02
CA VAL A 82 -16.72 -1.31 1.91
C VAL A 82 -16.72 -2.04 0.57
N ASN A 83 -16.04 -3.20 0.51
CA ASN A 83 -16.01 -4.05 -0.68
C ASN A 83 -17.43 -4.39 -1.17
N SER A 84 -18.29 -4.84 -0.25
CA SER A 84 -19.68 -5.17 -0.56
C SER A 84 -20.51 -3.93 -0.92
N PHE A 85 -20.32 -2.81 -0.22
CA PHE A 85 -21.09 -1.58 -0.46
C PHE A 85 -20.79 -0.94 -1.83
N LEU A 86 -19.51 -0.97 -2.25
CA LEU A 86 -19.07 -0.41 -3.53
C LEU A 86 -19.05 -1.44 -4.67
N ASP A 87 -19.46 -2.69 -4.39
CA ASP A 87 -19.44 -3.78 -5.36
C ASP A 87 -18.06 -3.91 -6.04
N LEU A 88 -16.99 -4.02 -5.22
CA LEU A 88 -15.61 -4.21 -5.65
C LEU A 88 -15.22 -5.70 -5.64
N ASP A 89 -14.12 -6.06 -6.33
CA ASP A 89 -13.59 -7.43 -6.37
C ASP A 89 -12.30 -7.59 -5.53
N LEU A 90 -12.27 -6.99 -4.34
CA LEU A 90 -11.12 -7.05 -3.44
C LEU A 90 -10.95 -8.44 -2.81
N LYS A 91 -9.74 -8.98 -2.83
CA LYS A 91 -9.35 -10.19 -2.10
C LYS A 91 -8.78 -9.79 -0.74
N ILE A 92 -9.58 -9.91 0.32
CA ILE A 92 -9.23 -9.39 1.66
C ILE A 92 -8.75 -10.52 2.57
N HIS A 93 -7.51 -10.39 3.07
CA HIS A 93 -6.83 -11.36 3.92
C HIS A 93 -6.73 -10.84 5.36
N ASN A 94 -7.26 -11.61 6.32
CA ASN A 94 -7.11 -11.31 7.75
C ASN A 94 -6.00 -12.15 8.38
N CYS A 95 -4.77 -11.73 8.17
CA CYS A 95 -3.60 -12.41 8.74
C CYS A 95 -2.41 -11.45 8.84
N ASP A 96 -1.36 -11.88 9.54
CA ASP A 96 -0.05 -11.27 9.37
C ASP A 96 0.46 -11.57 7.95
N VAL A 97 1.09 -10.61 7.30
CA VAL A 97 1.60 -10.77 5.93
C VAL A 97 2.56 -11.96 5.80
N LYS A 98 3.33 -12.26 6.86
CA LYS A 98 4.22 -13.44 6.91
C LYS A 98 3.45 -14.76 6.82
N MET A 99 2.19 -14.77 7.23
CA MET A 99 1.32 -15.95 7.25
C MET A 99 0.44 -16.10 6.00
N MET A 100 0.58 -15.23 5.03
CA MET A 100 -0.17 -15.35 3.78
C MET A 100 0.18 -16.65 3.05
N ILE A 101 -0.84 -17.32 2.53
CA ILE A 101 -0.68 -18.55 1.71
C ILE A 101 -0.19 -18.20 0.31
N LYS A 102 -0.88 -17.26 -0.37
CA LYS A 102 -0.42 -16.74 -1.66
C LYS A 102 0.83 -15.91 -1.45
N LYS A 103 1.90 -16.22 -2.19
CA LYS A 103 3.20 -15.56 -2.08
C LYS A 103 3.60 -14.79 -3.34
N ASP A 104 2.92 -15.02 -4.47
CA ASP A 104 3.31 -14.46 -5.76
C ASP A 104 2.45 -13.25 -6.10
N PHE A 105 3.08 -12.10 -6.20
CA PHE A 105 2.46 -10.85 -6.61
C PHE A 105 3.36 -10.14 -7.63
N THR A 106 2.77 -9.38 -8.54
CA THR A 106 3.56 -8.53 -9.44
C THR A 106 3.95 -7.24 -8.75
N THR A 107 3.04 -6.67 -7.96
CA THR A 107 3.26 -5.37 -7.31
C THR A 107 2.83 -5.40 -5.85
N LEU A 108 3.72 -4.94 -4.98
CA LEU A 108 3.39 -4.64 -3.60
C LEU A 108 3.17 -3.14 -3.45
N VAL A 109 2.12 -2.74 -2.77
CA VAL A 109 1.87 -1.34 -2.42
C VAL A 109 1.74 -1.20 -0.92
N SER A 110 2.16 -0.08 -0.36
CA SER A 110 1.92 0.20 1.06
C SER A 110 1.96 1.70 1.34
N ARG A 111 1.13 2.12 2.26
CA ARG A 111 1.04 3.48 2.75
C ARG A 111 1.00 3.50 4.27
N ALA A 112 1.89 4.29 4.90
CA ALA A 112 1.90 4.54 6.34
C ALA A 112 1.85 3.26 7.23
N PHE A 113 2.45 2.15 6.76
CA PHE A 113 2.42 0.87 7.49
C PHE A 113 3.57 0.76 8.50
N LYS A 114 4.83 0.87 8.00
CA LYS A 114 6.05 0.70 8.80
C LYS A 114 7.17 1.60 8.28
N PRO A 115 8.19 1.94 9.09
CA PRO A 115 9.44 2.48 8.57
C PRO A 115 10.03 1.57 7.49
N MET A 116 10.76 2.15 6.53
CA MET A 116 11.21 1.44 5.33
C MET A 116 12.06 0.20 5.65
N LYS A 117 12.97 0.29 6.63
CA LYS A 117 13.78 -0.85 7.10
C LYS A 117 12.90 -2.00 7.58
N GLU A 118 11.98 -1.74 8.53
CA GLU A 118 11.08 -2.77 9.06
C GLU A 118 10.18 -3.36 7.96
N PHE A 119 9.75 -2.53 7.01
CA PHE A 119 8.96 -3.00 5.87
C PHE A 119 9.74 -4.04 5.06
N PHE A 120 11.00 -3.77 4.70
CA PHE A 120 11.83 -4.71 3.95
C PHE A 120 12.12 -6.00 4.73
N GLU A 121 12.39 -5.91 6.03
CA GLU A 121 12.53 -7.08 6.90
C GLU A 121 11.28 -7.97 6.84
N ILE A 122 10.09 -7.37 6.94
CA ILE A 122 8.83 -8.09 6.88
C ILE A 122 8.65 -8.76 5.52
N ILE A 123 8.94 -8.08 4.40
CA ILE A 123 8.78 -8.63 3.05
C ILE A 123 9.73 -9.81 2.83
N ILE A 124 11.00 -9.67 3.16
CA ILE A 124 11.99 -10.74 3.02
C ILE A 124 11.60 -11.95 3.88
N ASP A 125 11.23 -11.72 5.16
CA ASP A 125 10.82 -12.80 6.06
C ASP A 125 9.51 -13.48 5.61
N SER A 126 8.63 -12.76 4.93
CA SER A 126 7.36 -13.30 4.42
C SER A 126 7.55 -14.25 3.24
N LYS A 127 8.71 -14.20 2.58
CA LYS A 127 9.02 -14.93 1.34
C LYS A 127 8.02 -14.62 0.20
N ILE A 128 7.42 -13.43 0.21
CA ILE A 128 6.59 -12.93 -0.88
C ILE A 128 7.49 -12.55 -2.04
N THR A 129 7.17 -13.05 -3.23
CA THR A 129 7.80 -12.65 -4.48
C THR A 129 7.08 -11.47 -5.11
N PHE A 130 7.82 -10.60 -5.77
CA PHE A 130 7.30 -9.41 -6.43
C PHE A 130 8.23 -8.96 -7.56
N GLU A 131 7.69 -8.19 -8.49
CA GLU A 131 8.48 -7.52 -9.54
C GLU A 131 8.80 -6.07 -9.15
N LYS A 132 7.88 -5.40 -8.44
CA LYS A 132 8.11 -4.07 -7.89
C LYS A 132 7.35 -3.80 -6.59
N ILE A 133 7.84 -2.82 -5.84
CA ILE A 133 7.16 -2.28 -4.65
C ILE A 133 6.93 -0.80 -4.89
N ILE A 134 5.74 -0.30 -4.55
CA ILE A 134 5.41 1.13 -4.53
C ILE A 134 5.12 1.54 -3.08
N LEU A 135 6.01 2.34 -2.49
CA LEU A 135 5.86 2.83 -1.12
C LEU A 135 5.54 4.31 -1.10
N MET A 136 4.50 4.67 -0.37
CA MET A 136 4.15 6.06 -0.10
C MET A 136 4.71 6.47 1.27
N LYS A 137 5.61 7.44 1.30
CA LYS A 137 6.32 7.88 2.49
C LYS A 137 6.12 9.38 2.74
N GLY A 138 5.87 9.73 4.00
CA GLY A 138 5.72 11.12 4.45
C GLY A 138 7.06 11.84 4.67
N GLU A 139 7.04 12.96 5.39
CA GLU A 139 8.16 13.90 5.58
C GLU A 139 9.50 13.27 6.02
N LYS A 140 9.44 12.16 6.77
CA LYS A 140 10.65 11.44 7.23
C LYS A 140 11.22 10.45 6.23
N PHE A 141 10.79 10.51 4.96
CA PHE A 141 11.15 9.54 3.94
C PHE A 141 12.67 9.40 3.75
N MET A 142 13.42 10.50 3.81
CA MET A 142 14.86 10.49 3.61
C MET A 142 15.59 9.81 4.77
N ASP A 143 15.17 10.08 6.00
CA ASP A 143 15.74 9.43 7.19
C ASP A 143 15.47 7.93 7.17
N GLU A 144 14.24 7.53 6.83
CA GLU A 144 13.86 6.12 6.69
C GLU A 144 14.63 5.42 5.56
N TYR A 145 14.82 6.09 4.42
CA TYR A 145 15.57 5.58 3.29
C TYR A 145 17.06 5.40 3.63
N ASN A 146 17.67 6.42 4.22
CA ASN A 146 19.08 6.38 4.63
C ASN A 146 19.32 5.33 5.73
N ASP A 147 18.36 5.14 6.65
CA ASP A 147 18.48 4.07 7.64
C ASP A 147 18.35 2.69 6.98
N ALA A 148 17.42 2.49 6.07
CA ALA A 148 17.26 1.22 5.36
C ALA A 148 18.50 0.84 4.54
N LYS A 149 19.14 1.82 3.87
CA LYS A 149 20.38 1.62 3.08
C LYS A 149 21.58 1.11 3.88
N LYS A 150 21.57 1.20 5.20
CA LYS A 150 22.62 0.60 6.03
C LYS A 150 22.55 -0.93 6.08
N TYR A 151 21.41 -1.51 5.71
CA TYR A 151 21.10 -2.93 5.86
C TYR A 151 20.67 -3.60 4.55
N PHE A 152 20.32 -2.79 3.55
CA PHE A 152 19.77 -3.27 2.28
C PHE A 152 20.39 -2.55 1.09
N GLU A 153 20.67 -3.31 0.05
CA GLU A 153 20.80 -2.78 -1.30
C GLU A 153 19.42 -2.52 -1.87
N ILE A 154 19.14 -1.29 -2.29
CA ILE A 154 17.80 -0.86 -2.73
C ILE A 154 17.92 -0.27 -4.14
N ASN A 155 17.37 -0.98 -5.12
CA ASN A 155 17.24 -0.48 -6.49
C ASN A 155 15.91 0.25 -6.63
N CYS A 156 15.90 1.58 -6.56
CA CYS A 156 14.67 2.36 -6.60
C CYS A 156 14.83 3.71 -7.29
N GLU A 157 13.71 4.22 -7.76
CA GLU A 157 13.47 5.61 -8.12
C GLU A 157 12.46 6.20 -7.13
N TYR A 158 12.45 7.51 -6.91
CA TYR A 158 11.42 8.15 -6.10
C TYR A 158 10.98 9.47 -6.71
N TYR A 159 9.71 9.80 -6.50
CA TYR A 159 9.02 10.92 -7.12
C TYR A 159 8.29 11.74 -6.06
N ASP A 160 8.04 13.02 -6.35
CA ASP A 160 7.23 13.86 -5.49
C ASP A 160 5.78 13.36 -5.45
N SER A 161 5.16 13.38 -4.28
CA SER A 161 3.72 13.17 -4.20
C SER A 161 3.00 14.37 -4.80
N ILE A 162 1.98 14.12 -5.62
CA ILE A 162 1.18 15.17 -6.24
C ILE A 162 0.36 16.00 -5.23
N THR A 163 0.09 15.43 -4.05
CA THR A 163 -0.76 16.07 -3.01
C THR A 163 0.04 16.69 -1.88
N ASN A 164 1.32 16.34 -1.74
CA ASN A 164 2.16 16.82 -0.65
C ASN A 164 3.65 16.79 -1.02
N PRO A 165 4.27 17.94 -1.28
CA PRO A 165 5.70 18.04 -1.66
C PRO A 165 6.65 17.43 -0.63
N SER A 166 6.25 17.37 0.66
CA SER A 166 7.05 16.75 1.72
C SER A 166 6.94 15.22 1.74
N SER A 167 6.15 14.62 0.87
CA SER A 167 5.96 13.17 0.76
C SER A 167 6.54 12.66 -0.56
N LYS A 168 6.98 11.39 -0.56
CA LYS A 168 7.53 10.74 -1.75
C LYS A 168 6.86 9.40 -2.02
N LEU A 169 6.83 9.07 -3.28
CA LEU A 169 6.45 7.76 -3.79
C LEU A 169 7.72 7.07 -4.31
N PHE A 170 8.07 5.94 -3.69
CA PHE A 170 9.20 5.11 -4.10
C PHE A 170 8.73 3.98 -4.98
N VAL A 171 9.35 3.82 -6.15
CA VAL A 171 9.20 2.65 -7.04
C VAL A 171 10.47 1.82 -6.92
N ILE A 172 10.37 0.66 -6.27
CA ILE A 172 11.50 -0.20 -5.91
C ILE A 172 11.43 -1.45 -6.76
N LYS A 173 12.46 -1.70 -7.57
CA LYS A 173 12.57 -2.84 -8.48
C LYS A 173 13.34 -4.02 -7.87
N GLY A 174 13.98 -3.80 -6.72
CA GLY A 174 14.71 -4.85 -6.01
C GLY A 174 15.19 -4.38 -4.66
N VAL A 175 15.20 -5.30 -3.71
CA VAL A 175 15.77 -5.12 -2.37
C VAL A 175 16.40 -6.42 -1.90
N SER A 176 17.64 -6.35 -1.39
CA SER A 176 18.37 -7.49 -0.81
C SER A 176 19.11 -7.05 0.44
N LYS A 177 19.30 -7.98 1.39
CA LYS A 177 20.17 -7.73 2.56
C LYS A 177 21.63 -7.60 2.12
N ILE A 178 22.34 -6.64 2.71
CA ILE A 178 23.80 -6.51 2.60
C ILE A 178 24.47 -7.59 3.43
#